data_2f4ee2ae69f4bf21dc1cb85dbf86169b
#
_entry.id   2f4ee2ae69f4bf21dc1cb85dbf86169b
#
_cell.length_a   1.000
_cell.length_b   1.000
_cell.length_c   1.000
_cell.angle_alpha   90.00
_cell.angle_beta   90.00
_cell.angle_gamma   90.00
#
_symmetry.space_group_name_H-M   'P 1'
#
loop_
_entity.id
_entity.type
_entity.pdbx_description
1 polymer ?
#
loop_
_entity_poly.entity_id
_entity_poly.type
_entity_poly.pdbx_seq_one_letter_code
_entity_poly.pdbx_strand_id
1 'polypeptide(L)'
;MNDSKEIWLPVPNYPNYEVSNQGRVKTLQRTMKSKAGSIAAVNEKIMKGSFSRDGYPIVKISNQFGKKLLKVHRLVAMAFIPNPDNKPQVNHINGVKTDNYTDNLEWVTGKENVTHGYQTGLIKASHGEKHYMAKVSDEQVLQIRKMRSEDKLTHQAIADIIGVSRNIVTSILSNKTHRHTL
;
A
#
# COMPACT_ATOMS: atom_id res chain seq x y z
N MET A 1 -17.01 -21.25 -0.29
CA MET A 1 -15.62 -21.69 -0.53
C MET A 1 -15.46 -21.82 -2.03
N ASN A 2 -14.52 -21.08 -2.61
CA ASN A 2 -14.34 -21.10 -4.07
C ASN A 2 -13.60 -22.40 -4.42
N ASP A 3 -14.30 -23.39 -4.89
CA ASP A 3 -13.79 -24.73 -5.29
C ASP A 3 -13.13 -24.68 -6.69
N SER A 4 -12.54 -23.51 -7.02
CA SER A 4 -11.83 -23.36 -8.29
C SER A 4 -10.54 -24.19 -8.24
N LYS A 5 -10.40 -25.08 -9.23
CA LYS A 5 -9.19 -25.91 -9.43
C LYS A 5 -7.93 -25.04 -9.33
N GLU A 6 -6.97 -25.48 -8.52
CA GLU A 6 -5.70 -24.77 -8.42
C GLU A 6 -4.90 -24.92 -9.72
N ILE A 7 -4.51 -23.77 -10.28
CA ILE A 7 -3.74 -23.68 -11.53
C ILE A 7 -2.36 -23.11 -11.17
N TRP A 8 -1.31 -23.67 -11.78
CA TRP A 8 0.06 -23.27 -11.59
C TRP A 8 0.63 -22.69 -12.88
N LEU A 9 1.27 -21.53 -12.79
CA LEU A 9 1.96 -20.88 -13.92
C LEU A 9 3.41 -20.54 -13.54
N PRO A 10 4.33 -20.55 -14.54
CA PRO A 10 5.71 -20.14 -14.32
C PRO A 10 5.80 -18.70 -13.77
N VAL A 11 6.70 -18.48 -12.83
CA VAL A 11 6.99 -17.13 -12.32
C VAL A 11 7.85 -16.39 -13.36
N PRO A 12 7.40 -15.26 -13.93
CA PRO A 12 8.19 -14.48 -14.88
C PRO A 12 9.59 -14.15 -14.37
N ASN A 13 10.62 -14.40 -15.19
CA ASN A 13 12.05 -14.23 -14.87
C ASN A 13 12.61 -15.20 -13.79
N TYR A 14 11.85 -16.19 -13.34
CA TYR A 14 12.28 -17.18 -12.36
C TYR A 14 11.87 -18.60 -12.80
N PRO A 15 12.52 -19.18 -13.82
CA PRO A 15 12.08 -20.41 -14.50
C PRO A 15 12.04 -21.65 -13.59
N ASN A 16 12.65 -21.60 -12.41
CA ASN A 16 12.68 -22.69 -11.45
C ASN A 16 11.53 -22.65 -10.43
N TYR A 17 10.54 -21.77 -10.65
CA TYR A 17 9.44 -21.58 -9.72
C TYR A 17 8.12 -21.41 -10.46
N GLU A 18 7.07 -21.92 -9.85
CA GLU A 18 5.69 -21.67 -10.25
C GLU A 18 4.92 -21.04 -9.12
N VAL A 19 3.91 -20.26 -9.48
CA VAL A 19 2.94 -19.65 -8.56
C VAL A 19 1.54 -20.11 -8.93
N SER A 20 0.69 -20.34 -7.93
CA SER A 20 -0.69 -20.73 -8.14
C SER A 20 -1.64 -19.53 -8.11
N ASN A 21 -2.80 -19.68 -8.75
CA ASN A 21 -3.93 -18.75 -8.66
C ASN A 21 -4.48 -18.58 -7.23
N GLN A 22 -4.04 -19.39 -6.29
CA GLN A 22 -4.40 -19.35 -4.87
C GLN A 22 -3.30 -18.74 -3.98
N GLY A 23 -2.22 -18.18 -4.56
CA GLY A 23 -1.15 -17.54 -3.80
C GLY A 23 -0.13 -18.49 -3.18
N ARG A 24 -0.03 -19.72 -3.67
CA ARG A 24 1.06 -20.63 -3.27
C ARG A 24 2.22 -20.55 -4.27
N VAL A 25 3.44 -20.74 -3.80
CA VAL A 25 4.65 -20.76 -4.65
C VAL A 25 5.36 -22.07 -4.44
N LYS A 26 5.79 -22.72 -5.52
CA LYS A 26 6.58 -23.93 -5.46
C LYS A 26 7.90 -23.79 -6.21
N THR A 27 8.93 -24.49 -5.75
CA THR A 27 10.17 -24.72 -6.50
C THR A 27 9.99 -25.97 -7.35
N LEU A 28 10.50 -25.92 -8.58
CA LEU A 28 10.48 -27.06 -9.48
C LEU A 28 11.67 -27.98 -9.23
N GLN A 29 11.52 -29.25 -9.59
CA GLN A 29 12.61 -30.21 -9.55
C GLN A 29 13.72 -29.80 -10.52
N ARG A 30 14.96 -29.81 -10.04
CA ARG A 30 16.14 -29.51 -10.86
C ARG A 30 17.40 -30.06 -10.23
N THR A 31 18.46 -30.13 -11.00
CA THR A 31 19.83 -30.35 -10.49
C THR A 31 20.55 -29.02 -10.32
N MET A 32 21.33 -28.90 -9.28
CA MET A 32 22.19 -27.74 -9.03
C MET A 32 23.64 -28.21 -8.90
N LYS A 33 24.53 -27.51 -9.60
CA LYS A 33 25.98 -27.72 -9.45
C LYS A 33 26.52 -26.70 -8.44
N SER A 34 27.20 -27.19 -7.42
CA SER A 34 27.87 -26.33 -6.45
C SER A 34 29.13 -25.69 -7.05
N LYS A 35 29.66 -24.64 -6.42
CA LYS A 35 30.95 -24.05 -6.80
C LYS A 35 32.11 -25.06 -6.73
N ALA A 36 31.99 -26.05 -5.86
CA ALA A 36 32.98 -27.14 -5.70
C ALA A 36 32.76 -28.31 -6.68
N GLY A 37 31.82 -28.18 -7.64
CA GLY A 37 31.57 -29.19 -8.67
C GLY A 37 30.60 -30.33 -8.26
N SER A 38 30.16 -30.42 -7.01
CA SER A 38 29.17 -31.41 -6.59
C SER A 38 27.78 -31.12 -7.17
N ILE A 39 27.06 -32.16 -7.53
CA ILE A 39 25.70 -32.08 -8.08
C ILE A 39 24.72 -32.44 -6.95
N ALA A 40 23.75 -31.56 -6.70
CA ALA A 40 22.67 -31.80 -5.76
C ALA A 40 21.31 -31.74 -6.47
N ALA A 41 20.42 -32.63 -6.12
CA ALA A 41 19.03 -32.59 -6.58
C ALA A 41 18.22 -31.65 -5.70
N VAL A 42 17.41 -30.81 -6.32
CA VAL A 42 16.38 -30.00 -5.67
C VAL A 42 15.05 -30.62 -6.04
N ASN A 43 14.34 -31.14 -5.08
CA ASN A 43 13.00 -31.72 -5.30
C ASN A 43 11.94 -30.63 -5.39
N GLU A 44 10.89 -30.91 -6.16
CA GLU A 44 9.69 -30.06 -6.17
C GLU A 44 9.08 -29.98 -4.78
N LYS A 45 8.75 -28.78 -4.33
CA LYS A 45 8.04 -28.55 -3.07
C LYS A 45 7.38 -27.19 -3.01
N ILE A 46 6.27 -27.10 -2.30
CA ILE A 46 5.65 -25.81 -1.93
C ILE A 46 6.58 -25.11 -0.93
N MET A 47 6.85 -23.86 -1.21
CA MET A 47 7.76 -23.06 -0.40
C MET A 47 7.05 -22.54 0.86
N LYS A 48 7.72 -22.65 1.99
CA LYS A 48 7.30 -21.92 3.19
C LYS A 48 7.66 -20.45 2.99
N GLY A 49 6.63 -19.59 2.98
CA GLY A 49 6.81 -18.14 2.97
C GLY A 49 7.09 -17.60 4.37
N SER A 50 7.38 -16.33 4.43
CA SER A 50 7.43 -15.51 5.64
C SER A 50 6.61 -14.25 5.42
N PHE A 51 6.59 -13.33 6.39
CA PHE A 51 5.92 -12.06 6.24
C PHE A 51 6.92 -10.92 6.18
N SER A 52 6.63 -9.93 5.34
CA SER A 52 7.35 -8.66 5.36
C SER A 52 6.95 -7.85 6.62
N ARG A 53 7.75 -6.82 6.95
CA ARG A 53 7.44 -5.89 8.05
C ARG A 53 6.02 -5.29 7.92
N ASP A 54 5.55 -5.11 6.69
CA ASP A 54 4.23 -4.53 6.39
C ASP A 54 3.10 -5.59 6.36
N GLY A 55 3.37 -6.84 6.77
CA GLY A 55 2.40 -7.92 6.85
C GLY A 55 2.07 -8.62 5.53
N TYR A 56 2.83 -8.40 4.45
CA TYR A 56 2.63 -9.13 3.20
C TYR A 56 3.35 -10.48 3.21
N PRO A 57 2.72 -11.56 2.71
CA PRO A 57 3.41 -12.82 2.44
C PRO A 57 4.53 -12.63 1.42
N ILE A 58 5.72 -13.13 1.75
CA ILE A 58 6.91 -13.06 0.91
C ILE A 58 7.58 -14.43 0.79
N VAL A 59 8.24 -14.65 -0.34
CA VAL A 59 9.08 -15.83 -0.60
C VAL A 59 10.46 -15.42 -1.07
N LYS A 60 11.46 -16.21 -0.69
CA LYS A 60 12.85 -16.04 -1.15
C LYS A 60 13.08 -16.94 -2.35
N ILE A 61 13.18 -16.36 -3.53
CA ILE A 61 13.46 -17.07 -4.79
C ILE A 61 14.76 -16.59 -5.41
N SER A 62 15.31 -17.35 -6.34
CA SER A 62 16.59 -17.05 -6.98
C SER A 62 16.55 -17.27 -8.48
N ASN A 63 17.29 -16.46 -9.20
CA ASN A 63 17.59 -16.64 -10.62
C ASN A 63 19.11 -16.49 -10.85
N GLN A 64 19.53 -16.38 -12.09
CA GLN A 64 20.92 -16.17 -12.47
C GLN A 64 21.58 -14.91 -11.89
N PHE A 65 20.77 -13.90 -11.53
CA PHE A 65 21.22 -12.63 -10.93
C PHE A 65 21.24 -12.64 -9.40
N GLY A 66 20.87 -13.76 -8.76
CA GLY A 66 20.91 -13.91 -7.31
C GLY A 66 19.58 -14.20 -6.64
N LYS A 67 19.55 -14.02 -5.32
CA LYS A 67 18.39 -14.29 -4.46
C LYS A 67 17.63 -12.99 -4.18
N LYS A 68 16.30 -13.02 -4.27
CA LYS A 68 15.42 -11.89 -3.93
C LYS A 68 14.26 -12.35 -3.05
N LEU A 69 13.83 -11.46 -2.15
CA LEU A 69 12.56 -11.58 -1.42
C LEU A 69 11.49 -10.89 -2.25
N LEU A 70 10.45 -11.64 -2.65
CA LEU A 70 9.37 -11.13 -3.47
C LEU A 70 8.03 -11.33 -2.76
N LYS A 71 7.14 -10.36 -2.88
CA LYS A 71 5.77 -10.42 -2.35
C LYS A 71 4.93 -11.36 -3.19
N VAL A 72 4.21 -12.29 -2.54
CA VAL A 72 3.45 -13.34 -3.21
C VAL A 72 2.37 -12.77 -4.12
N HIS A 73 1.58 -11.78 -3.67
CA HIS A 73 0.55 -11.15 -4.51
C HIS A 73 1.11 -10.59 -5.83
N ARG A 74 2.34 -10.08 -5.83
CA ARG A 74 2.97 -9.59 -7.07
C ARG A 74 3.33 -10.73 -8.02
N LEU A 75 3.77 -11.89 -7.48
CA LEU A 75 4.04 -13.07 -8.30
C LEU A 75 2.76 -13.59 -8.95
N VAL A 76 1.66 -13.65 -8.19
CA VAL A 76 0.34 -14.03 -8.71
C VAL A 76 -0.10 -13.05 -9.79
N ALA A 77 -0.07 -11.76 -9.51
CA ALA A 77 -0.51 -10.75 -10.47
C ALA A 77 0.32 -10.79 -11.76
N MET A 78 1.64 -10.94 -11.67
CA MET A 78 2.51 -11.04 -12.84
C MET A 78 2.25 -12.28 -13.69
N ALA A 79 1.81 -13.39 -13.09
CA ALA A 79 1.58 -14.64 -13.80
C ALA A 79 0.16 -14.76 -14.37
N PHE A 80 -0.84 -14.20 -13.70
CA PHE A 80 -2.25 -14.47 -13.99
C PHE A 80 -3.04 -13.25 -14.48
N ILE A 81 -2.62 -12.02 -14.14
CA ILE A 81 -3.42 -10.82 -14.40
C ILE A 81 -2.75 -9.96 -15.47
N PRO A 82 -3.37 -9.77 -16.65
CA PRO A 82 -2.86 -8.86 -17.66
C PRO A 82 -2.68 -7.44 -17.14
N ASN A 83 -1.58 -6.79 -17.54
CA ASN A 83 -1.29 -5.39 -17.16
C ASN A 83 -0.91 -4.56 -18.40
N PRO A 84 -1.86 -4.32 -19.33
CA PRO A 84 -1.57 -3.60 -20.57
C PRO A 84 -1.14 -2.14 -20.33
N ASP A 85 -1.64 -1.53 -19.25
CA ASP A 85 -1.35 -0.15 -18.89
C ASP A 85 -0.06 0.01 -18.06
N ASN A 86 0.68 -1.08 -17.82
CA ASN A 86 1.89 -1.09 -16.98
C ASN A 86 1.68 -0.43 -15.60
N LYS A 87 0.55 -0.64 -14.97
CA LYS A 87 0.24 -0.11 -13.63
C LYS A 87 1.24 -0.66 -12.61
N PRO A 88 1.82 0.19 -11.74
CA PRO A 88 2.98 -0.20 -10.92
C PRO A 88 2.66 -0.97 -9.64
N GLN A 89 1.41 -0.94 -9.17
CA GLN A 89 1.01 -1.51 -7.89
C GLN A 89 0.01 -2.64 -8.07
N VAL A 90 0.01 -3.58 -7.12
CA VAL A 90 -1.02 -4.61 -6.98
C VAL A 90 -1.79 -4.34 -5.71
N ASN A 91 -3.11 -4.21 -5.83
CA ASN A 91 -4.04 -4.01 -4.74
C ASN A 91 -4.72 -5.32 -4.36
N HIS A 92 -5.08 -5.47 -3.07
CA HIS A 92 -6.01 -6.49 -2.60
C HIS A 92 -7.41 -5.86 -2.52
N ILE A 93 -8.34 -6.34 -3.33
CA ILE A 93 -9.70 -5.77 -3.47
C ILE A 93 -10.42 -5.75 -2.12
N ASN A 94 -10.28 -6.81 -1.32
CA ASN A 94 -10.85 -6.90 0.03
C ASN A 94 -9.97 -6.28 1.14
N GLY A 95 -8.80 -5.73 0.81
CA GLY A 95 -7.85 -5.16 1.77
C GLY A 95 -7.07 -6.17 2.62
N VAL A 96 -7.29 -7.48 2.45
CA VAL A 96 -6.63 -8.52 3.23
C VAL A 96 -5.33 -8.95 2.56
N LYS A 97 -4.18 -8.51 3.09
CA LYS A 97 -2.84 -8.72 2.52
C LYS A 97 -2.42 -10.19 2.38
N THR A 98 -3.06 -11.09 3.11
CA THR A 98 -2.79 -12.54 3.07
C THR A 98 -3.64 -13.29 2.07
N ASP A 99 -4.69 -12.68 1.56
CA ASP A 99 -5.60 -13.24 0.58
C ASP A 99 -5.07 -12.98 -0.84
N ASN A 100 -4.19 -13.87 -1.31
CA ASN A 100 -3.49 -13.74 -2.58
C ASN A 100 -4.14 -14.55 -3.72
N TYR A 101 -5.44 -14.86 -3.63
CA TYR A 101 -6.20 -15.40 -4.74
C TYR A 101 -6.26 -14.42 -5.91
N THR A 102 -6.16 -14.93 -7.13
CA THR A 102 -6.18 -14.11 -8.36
C THR A 102 -7.39 -13.18 -8.43
N ASP A 103 -8.57 -13.66 -8.03
CA ASP A 103 -9.83 -12.91 -8.07
C ASP A 103 -9.88 -11.73 -7.08
N ASN A 104 -8.98 -11.74 -6.09
CA ASN A 104 -8.84 -10.67 -5.09
C ASN A 104 -7.73 -9.67 -5.41
N LEU A 105 -7.05 -9.81 -6.54
CA LEU A 105 -5.91 -8.97 -6.91
C LEU A 105 -6.18 -8.18 -8.18
N GLU A 106 -5.70 -6.95 -8.22
CA GLU A 106 -5.79 -6.08 -9.39
C GLU A 106 -4.54 -5.20 -9.54
N TRP A 107 -4.20 -4.84 -10.79
CA TRP A 107 -3.18 -3.85 -11.06
C TRP A 107 -3.76 -2.44 -10.92
N VAL A 108 -3.08 -1.57 -10.19
CA VAL A 108 -3.54 -0.20 -9.91
C VAL A 108 -2.39 0.81 -10.00
N THR A 109 -2.75 2.06 -10.27
CA THR A 109 -1.89 3.22 -10.03
C THR A 109 -1.84 3.56 -8.54
N GLY A 110 -0.85 4.35 -8.12
CA GLY A 110 -0.79 4.83 -6.73
C GLY A 110 -2.04 5.63 -6.33
N LYS A 111 -2.61 6.43 -7.25
CA LYS A 111 -3.83 7.22 -7.00
C LYS A 111 -5.05 6.32 -6.78
N GLU A 112 -5.25 5.32 -7.64
CA GLU A 112 -6.35 4.35 -7.51
C GLU A 112 -6.26 3.59 -6.19
N ASN A 113 -5.05 3.14 -5.82
CA ASN A 113 -4.83 2.40 -4.58
C ASN A 113 -5.16 3.24 -3.33
N VAL A 114 -4.72 4.50 -3.29
CA VAL A 114 -5.05 5.42 -2.19
C VAL A 114 -6.55 5.70 -2.15
N THR A 115 -7.19 5.94 -3.30
CA THR A 115 -8.64 6.17 -3.40
C THR A 115 -9.42 4.96 -2.87
N HIS A 116 -9.05 3.74 -3.29
CA HIS A 116 -9.62 2.50 -2.77
C HIS A 116 -9.47 2.40 -1.24
N GLY A 117 -8.29 2.72 -0.70
CA GLY A 117 -8.05 2.70 0.73
C GLY A 117 -8.96 3.63 1.53
N TYR A 118 -9.28 4.82 0.99
CA TYR A 118 -10.26 5.74 1.61
C TYR A 118 -11.69 5.24 1.47
N GLN A 119 -12.09 4.74 0.32
CA GLN A 119 -13.45 4.25 0.06
C GLN A 119 -13.80 3.03 0.93
N THR A 120 -12.84 2.15 1.16
CA THR A 120 -13.00 0.94 1.97
C THR A 120 -12.74 1.17 3.46
N GLY A 121 -12.35 2.39 3.86
CA GLY A 121 -12.04 2.72 5.26
C GLY A 121 -10.71 2.15 5.78
N LEU A 122 -9.90 1.53 4.92
CA LEU A 122 -8.55 1.04 5.26
C LEU A 122 -7.59 2.19 5.58
N ILE A 123 -7.83 3.36 4.97
CA ILE A 123 -7.11 4.60 5.24
C ILE A 123 -8.09 5.57 5.90
N LYS A 124 -7.78 5.96 7.13
CA LYS A 124 -8.52 7.04 7.81
C LYS A 124 -7.85 8.37 7.51
N ALA A 125 -8.59 9.30 6.94
CA ALA A 125 -8.11 10.67 6.80
C ALA A 125 -8.04 11.32 8.18
N SER A 126 -6.89 11.82 8.56
CA SER A 126 -6.77 12.70 9.73
C SER A 126 -6.98 14.15 9.30
N HIS A 127 -7.92 14.82 9.96
CA HIS A 127 -8.29 16.21 9.69
C HIS A 127 -8.07 17.07 10.96
N GLY A 128 -7.94 18.38 10.73
CA GLY A 128 -7.80 19.34 11.82
C GLY A 128 -6.56 19.07 12.67
N GLU A 129 -6.70 19.22 13.99
CA GLU A 129 -5.59 19.02 14.94
C GLU A 129 -5.01 17.61 14.96
N LYS A 130 -5.78 16.58 14.53
CA LYS A 130 -5.32 15.18 14.42
C LYS A 130 -4.37 14.94 13.26
N HIS A 131 -4.22 15.92 12.36
CA HIS A 131 -3.25 15.82 11.27
C HIS A 131 -1.84 16.09 11.83
N TYR A 132 -0.86 15.21 11.54
CA TYR A 132 0.51 15.31 12.09
C TYR A 132 1.25 16.63 11.78
N MET A 133 0.80 17.38 10.77
CA MET A 133 1.30 18.71 10.41
C MET A 133 0.36 19.84 10.85
N ALA A 134 -0.62 19.57 11.71
CA ALA A 134 -1.52 20.62 12.18
C ALA A 134 -0.72 21.70 12.94
N LYS A 135 -0.96 22.95 12.55
CA LYS A 135 -0.31 24.13 13.17
C LYS A 135 -1.23 24.87 14.12
N VAL A 136 -2.50 24.49 14.17
CA VAL A 136 -3.54 25.05 15.04
C VAL A 136 -4.42 23.94 15.55
N SER A 137 -4.87 24.06 16.80
CA SER A 137 -5.89 23.18 17.39
C SER A 137 -7.29 23.59 16.90
N ASP A 138 -8.26 22.70 17.09
CA ASP A 138 -9.67 22.99 16.76
C ASP A 138 -10.21 24.13 17.63
N GLU A 139 -9.75 24.26 18.90
CA GLU A 139 -10.06 25.40 19.78
C GLU A 139 -9.52 26.72 19.25
N GLN A 140 -8.28 26.75 18.80
CA GLN A 140 -7.69 27.94 18.16
C GLN A 140 -8.43 28.33 16.87
N VAL A 141 -8.96 27.36 16.13
CA VAL A 141 -9.79 27.63 14.94
C VAL A 141 -11.08 28.35 15.33
N LEU A 142 -11.74 27.92 16.39
CA LEU A 142 -12.94 28.59 16.91
C LEU A 142 -12.63 30.01 17.40
N GLN A 143 -11.52 30.22 18.11
CA GLN A 143 -11.05 31.54 18.53
C GLN A 143 -10.79 32.48 17.34
N ILE A 144 -10.11 31.99 16.29
CA ILE A 144 -9.86 32.74 15.04
C ILE A 144 -11.18 33.22 14.41
N ARG A 145 -12.19 32.33 14.34
CA ARG A 145 -13.51 32.67 13.78
C ARG A 145 -14.24 33.68 14.65
N LYS A 146 -14.22 33.54 15.97
CA LYS A 146 -14.82 34.48 16.92
C LYS A 146 -14.19 35.87 16.82
N MET A 147 -12.86 35.96 16.87
CA MET A 147 -12.13 37.24 16.73
C MET A 147 -12.47 37.95 15.42
N ARG A 148 -12.73 37.20 14.33
CA ARG A 148 -13.14 37.81 13.05
C ARG A 148 -14.59 38.25 13.05
N SER A 149 -15.52 37.44 13.56
CA SER A 149 -16.95 37.72 13.52
C SER A 149 -17.39 38.75 14.55
N GLU A 150 -16.92 38.67 15.78
CA GLU A 150 -17.30 39.52 16.90
C GLU A 150 -16.41 40.78 17.02
N ASP A 151 -15.10 40.56 17.11
CA ASP A 151 -14.14 41.64 17.38
C ASP A 151 -13.71 42.42 16.10
N LYS A 152 -14.11 41.92 14.91
CA LYS A 152 -13.79 42.50 13.61
C LYS A 152 -12.29 42.69 13.33
N LEU A 153 -11.43 41.93 14.01
CA LEU A 153 -9.99 42.01 13.86
C LEU A 153 -9.52 41.67 12.44
N THR A 154 -8.42 42.27 12.02
CA THR A 154 -7.79 41.94 10.74
C THR A 154 -7.14 40.55 10.79
N HIS A 155 -6.96 39.89 9.63
CA HIS A 155 -6.27 38.61 9.58
C HIS A 155 -4.84 38.68 10.14
N GLN A 156 -4.16 39.79 10.01
CA GLN A 156 -2.83 39.99 10.58
C GLN A 156 -2.89 40.09 12.11
N ALA A 157 -3.78 40.89 12.67
CA ALA A 157 -3.93 41.00 14.13
C ALA A 157 -4.29 39.67 14.77
N ILE A 158 -5.20 38.87 14.15
CA ILE A 158 -5.54 37.53 14.63
C ILE A 158 -4.31 36.60 14.56
N ALA A 159 -3.53 36.69 13.47
CA ALA A 159 -2.33 35.88 13.30
C ALA A 159 -1.27 36.16 14.39
N ASP A 160 -1.09 37.44 14.73
CA ASP A 160 -0.15 37.87 15.78
C ASP A 160 -0.61 37.40 17.18
N ILE A 161 -1.91 37.47 17.47
CA ILE A 161 -2.48 37.01 18.76
C ILE A 161 -2.35 35.49 18.93
N ILE A 162 -2.67 34.72 17.88
CA ILE A 162 -2.66 33.25 17.93
C ILE A 162 -1.24 32.67 17.77
N GLY A 163 -0.28 33.45 17.25
CA GLY A 163 1.10 33.02 17.02
C GLY A 163 1.26 32.17 15.75
N VAL A 164 0.48 32.44 14.70
CA VAL A 164 0.52 31.72 13.40
C VAL A 164 0.72 32.68 12.23
N SER A 165 0.96 32.15 11.02
CA SER A 165 1.05 32.99 9.85
C SER A 165 -0.33 33.50 9.40
N ARG A 166 -0.37 34.72 8.82
CA ARG A 166 -1.58 35.32 8.22
C ARG A 166 -2.26 34.36 7.21
N ASN A 167 -1.46 33.60 6.46
CA ASN A 167 -2.00 32.66 5.46
C ASN A 167 -2.81 31.53 6.10
N ILE A 168 -2.44 31.07 7.30
CA ILE A 168 -3.20 30.07 8.05
C ILE A 168 -4.56 30.66 8.44
N VAL A 169 -4.59 31.85 9.01
CA VAL A 169 -5.83 32.57 9.36
C VAL A 169 -6.73 32.75 8.14
N THR A 170 -6.16 33.21 7.02
CA THR A 170 -6.89 33.38 5.76
C THR A 170 -7.50 32.06 5.27
N SER A 171 -6.75 30.96 5.33
CA SER A 171 -7.22 29.65 4.91
C SER A 171 -8.35 29.09 5.78
N ILE A 172 -8.30 29.35 7.09
CA ILE A 172 -9.35 28.97 8.05
C ILE A 172 -10.62 29.79 7.79
N LEU A 173 -10.52 31.09 7.69
CA LEU A 173 -11.65 31.99 7.49
C LEU A 173 -12.31 31.83 6.12
N SER A 174 -11.56 31.41 5.10
CA SER A 174 -12.09 31.06 3.77
C SER A 174 -12.59 29.63 3.66
N ASN A 175 -12.67 28.88 4.76
CA ASN A 175 -13.08 27.47 4.81
C ASN A 175 -12.30 26.54 3.86
N LYS A 176 -11.05 26.88 3.51
CA LYS A 176 -10.15 25.98 2.75
C LYS A 176 -9.64 24.84 3.63
N THR A 177 -9.46 25.11 4.93
CA THR A 177 -9.01 24.14 5.92
C THR A 177 -9.97 24.12 7.12
N HIS A 178 -9.92 23.06 7.95
CA HIS A 178 -10.71 22.93 9.20
C HIS A 178 -12.24 23.12 9.00
N ARG A 179 -12.77 22.53 7.91
CA ARG A 179 -14.22 22.59 7.59
C ARG A 179 -15.10 21.88 8.62
N HIS A 180 -14.54 20.96 9.39
CA HIS A 180 -15.23 20.18 10.42
C HIS A 180 -15.48 20.95 11.72
N THR A 181 -14.85 22.12 11.89
CA THR A 181 -15.03 23.00 13.08
C THR A 181 -15.94 24.20 12.77
N LEU A 182 -16.92 24.03 11.88
CA LEU A 182 -17.93 25.04 11.57
C LEU A 182 -18.95 25.19 12.70
#